data_90dedd7afebf89ddc7d1eee52867fafe
#
_entry.id   90dedd7afebf89ddc7d1eee52867fafe
#
_cell.length_a   1.000
_cell.length_b   1.000
_cell.length_c   1.000
_cell.angle_alpha   90.00
_cell.angle_beta   90.00
_cell.angle_gamma   90.00
#
_symmetry.space_group_name_H-M   'P 1'
#
loop_
_entity.id
_entity.type
_entity.pdbx_description
1 polymer ?
#
loop_
_entity_poly.entity_id
_entity_poly.type
_entity_poly.pdbx_seq_one_letter_code
_entity_poly.pdbx_strand_id
1 'polypeptide(L)'
;FQNYLSPGWQAKFFFTLKEAKRLGLGIDMTMGTGWPLGGPTITEKEAAKKYQFVDGVFTTGLTGQKVKRAAPGGEGLVLDHFDMKAFAKYSNNFVPLLKKAHSPLRAIYNDSYEAYGSNYTPDLFPAFQRLNGYDLRKHLDVLSKKKAESEEENQIFADYHRTMSTLLQRNFALPFDHWVNSMGFTSRNQAHGSPVNLLDIYAAADIPEAEF
;
A
#
# COMPACT_ATOMS: atom_id res chain seq x y z
N PHE A 1 6.63 27.04 -5.12
CA PHE A 1 6.34 25.69 -4.65
C PHE A 1 7.64 24.96 -4.33
N GLN A 2 7.62 24.06 -3.34
CA GLN A 2 8.75 23.20 -3.00
C GLN A 2 8.39 21.78 -3.40
N ASN A 3 9.24 21.13 -4.19
CA ASN A 3 9.03 19.72 -4.53
C ASN A 3 9.05 18.85 -3.27
N TYR A 4 8.20 17.85 -3.25
CA TYR A 4 8.08 16.92 -2.15
C TYR A 4 9.43 16.29 -1.77
N LEU A 5 9.73 16.20 -0.48
CA LEU A 5 10.99 15.72 0.10
C LEU A 5 12.27 16.51 -0.31
N SER A 6 12.17 17.57 -1.10
CA SER A 6 13.32 18.44 -1.39
C SER A 6 13.86 19.13 -0.11
N PRO A 7 15.09 19.65 -0.12
CA PRO A 7 15.63 20.39 1.03
C PRO A 7 14.72 21.53 1.50
N GLY A 8 14.11 22.27 0.56
CA GLY A 8 13.16 23.33 0.88
C GLY A 8 11.87 22.84 1.52
N TRP A 9 11.34 21.71 1.05
CA TRP A 9 10.20 21.05 1.66
C TRP A 9 10.54 20.58 3.09
N GLN A 10 11.69 19.92 3.26
CA GLN A 10 12.14 19.46 4.58
C GLN A 10 12.32 20.63 5.57
N ALA A 11 12.85 21.76 5.11
CA ALA A 11 12.98 22.96 5.96
C ALA A 11 11.60 23.46 6.46
N LYS A 12 10.57 23.43 5.59
CA LYS A 12 9.20 23.77 5.97
C LYS A 12 8.61 22.75 6.96
N PHE A 13 8.85 21.47 6.70
CA PHE A 13 8.40 20.40 7.61
C PHE A 13 9.00 20.54 9.01
N PHE A 14 10.30 20.74 9.13
CA PHE A 14 10.95 20.97 10.45
C PHE A 14 10.51 22.27 11.12
N PHE A 15 10.25 23.32 10.34
CA PHE A 15 9.64 24.53 10.89
C PHE A 15 8.24 24.24 11.47
N THR A 16 7.42 23.47 10.74
CA THR A 16 6.08 23.07 11.22
C THR A 16 6.17 22.27 12.53
N LEU A 17 7.11 21.31 12.63
CA LEU A 17 7.33 20.56 13.88
C LEU A 17 7.71 21.49 15.03
N LYS A 18 8.59 22.46 14.78
CA LYS A 18 8.99 23.44 15.81
C LYS A 18 7.80 24.26 16.31
N GLU A 19 6.97 24.76 15.40
CA GLU A 19 5.80 25.56 15.78
C GLU A 19 4.71 24.71 16.47
N ALA A 20 4.47 23.48 16.00
CA ALA A 20 3.56 22.55 16.68
C ALA A 20 4.00 22.30 18.12
N LYS A 21 5.30 22.04 18.33
CA LYS A 21 5.86 21.89 19.70
C LYS A 21 5.64 23.12 20.56
N ARG A 22 5.86 24.31 20.00
CA ARG A 22 5.63 25.60 20.71
C ARG A 22 4.17 25.76 21.12
N LEU A 23 3.24 25.24 20.32
CA LEU A 23 1.79 25.33 20.55
C LEU A 23 1.21 24.15 21.34
N GLY A 24 2.02 23.16 21.73
CA GLY A 24 1.56 21.95 22.42
C GLY A 24 0.75 20.99 21.53
N LEU A 25 0.96 21.04 20.21
CA LEU A 25 0.25 20.20 19.22
C LEU A 25 1.09 18.98 18.83
N GLY A 26 0.43 17.85 18.56
CA GLY A 26 1.03 16.69 17.90
C GLY A 26 0.87 16.78 16.37
N ILE A 27 1.79 16.16 15.63
CA ILE A 27 1.74 16.06 14.17
C ILE A 27 1.70 14.58 13.77
N ASP A 28 0.83 14.25 12.82
CA ASP A 28 0.86 12.98 12.10
C ASP A 28 1.26 13.28 10.66
N MET A 29 2.15 12.47 10.08
CA MET A 29 2.70 12.70 8.74
C MET A 29 2.33 11.55 7.80
N THR A 30 1.84 11.86 6.60
CA THR A 30 1.68 10.83 5.56
C THR A 30 3.00 10.57 4.84
N MET A 31 3.15 9.36 4.29
CA MET A 31 4.30 8.98 3.45
C MET A 31 4.12 9.36 1.97
N GLY A 32 3.20 10.24 1.66
CA GLY A 32 2.90 10.70 0.32
C GLY A 32 2.32 12.11 0.34
N THR A 33 1.89 12.61 -0.80
CA THR A 33 1.24 13.92 -0.93
C THR A 33 -0.24 13.80 -1.27
N GLY A 34 -0.72 12.59 -1.40
CA GLY A 34 -2.09 12.19 -1.70
C GLY A 34 -2.22 10.68 -1.47
N TRP A 35 -3.23 10.06 -2.03
CA TRP A 35 -3.52 8.64 -1.83
C TRP A 35 -3.88 7.90 -3.13
N PRO A 36 -3.80 6.54 -3.15
CA PRO A 36 -3.08 5.69 -2.20
C PRO A 36 -1.56 5.92 -2.23
N LEU A 37 -0.78 5.24 -1.37
CA LEU A 37 0.67 5.41 -1.33
C LEU A 37 1.32 5.23 -2.70
N GLY A 38 2.25 6.13 -3.00
CA GLY A 38 2.94 6.18 -4.27
C GLY A 38 3.71 7.48 -4.43
N GLY A 39 4.11 7.78 -5.65
CA GLY A 39 4.78 9.05 -5.94
C GLY A 39 5.96 8.91 -6.90
N PRO A 40 6.81 9.93 -6.99
CA PRO A 40 7.83 10.06 -8.03
C PRO A 40 8.97 9.03 -7.95
N THR A 41 9.12 8.34 -6.81
CA THR A 41 10.15 7.30 -6.62
C THR A 41 9.66 5.90 -7.00
N ILE A 42 8.38 5.74 -7.34
CA ILE A 42 7.80 4.48 -7.79
C ILE A 42 8.06 4.30 -9.27
N THR A 43 8.87 3.30 -9.62
CA THR A 43 9.06 2.88 -11.01
C THR A 43 8.04 1.81 -11.39
N GLU A 44 7.98 1.44 -12.68
CA GLU A 44 7.09 0.37 -13.16
C GLU A 44 7.29 -0.95 -12.41
N LYS A 45 8.50 -1.20 -11.92
CA LYS A 45 8.82 -2.41 -11.16
C LYS A 45 8.08 -2.47 -9.83
N GLU A 46 7.99 -1.35 -9.12
CA GLU A 46 7.36 -1.23 -7.82
C GLU A 46 5.88 -0.81 -7.90
N ALA A 47 5.39 -0.47 -9.10
CA ALA A 47 4.03 0.03 -9.28
C ALA A 47 2.97 -1.08 -9.21
N ALA A 48 1.77 -0.69 -8.80
CA ALA A 48 0.59 -1.54 -8.70
C ALA A 48 0.25 -2.22 -10.04
N LYS A 49 0.00 -3.52 -9.99
CA LYS A 49 -0.20 -4.39 -11.13
C LYS A 49 -1.59 -5.00 -11.17
N LYS A 50 -1.99 -5.38 -12.37
CA LYS A 50 -3.23 -6.13 -12.61
C LYS A 50 -2.97 -7.32 -13.52
N TYR A 51 -3.81 -8.34 -13.40
CA TYR A 51 -4.04 -9.26 -14.49
C TYR A 51 -5.31 -8.87 -15.27
N GLN A 52 -5.37 -9.30 -16.48
CA GLN A 52 -6.54 -9.18 -17.35
C GLN A 52 -6.54 -10.30 -18.38
N PHE A 53 -7.68 -10.55 -18.99
CA PHE A 53 -7.78 -11.47 -20.13
C PHE A 53 -7.95 -10.65 -21.40
N VAL A 54 -7.04 -10.86 -22.36
CA VAL A 54 -7.08 -10.25 -23.70
C VAL A 54 -7.23 -11.39 -24.70
N ASP A 55 -8.32 -11.40 -25.43
CA ASP A 55 -8.68 -12.49 -26.36
C ASP A 55 -8.62 -13.88 -25.70
N GLY A 56 -9.07 -13.96 -24.44
CA GLY A 56 -9.05 -15.19 -23.64
C GLY A 56 -7.68 -15.57 -23.06
N VAL A 57 -6.63 -14.81 -23.33
CA VAL A 57 -5.27 -15.06 -22.81
C VAL A 57 -5.04 -14.25 -21.54
N PHE A 58 -4.58 -14.92 -20.48
CA PHE A 58 -4.15 -14.27 -19.25
C PHE A 58 -2.91 -13.41 -19.49
N THR A 59 -3.01 -12.13 -19.19
CA THR A 59 -1.92 -11.15 -19.32
C THR A 59 -1.78 -10.35 -18.04
N THR A 60 -0.59 -9.85 -17.79
CA THR A 60 -0.30 -8.98 -16.63
C THR A 60 0.29 -7.66 -17.10
N GLY A 61 0.02 -6.60 -16.35
CA GLY A 61 0.54 -5.27 -16.65
C GLY A 61 0.35 -4.32 -15.48
N LEU A 62 0.73 -3.07 -15.70
CA LEU A 62 0.52 -2.01 -14.71
C LEU A 62 -0.97 -1.63 -14.66
N THR A 63 -1.46 -1.24 -13.46
CA THR A 63 -2.76 -0.58 -13.36
C THR A 63 -2.74 0.79 -14.05
N GLY A 64 -1.57 1.42 -14.12
CA GLY A 64 -1.40 2.80 -14.62
C GLY A 64 -1.95 3.86 -13.66
N GLN A 65 -2.48 3.46 -12.51
CA GLN A 65 -3.03 4.39 -11.53
C GLN A 65 -1.94 5.28 -10.95
N LYS A 66 -2.27 6.55 -10.81
CA LYS A 66 -1.42 7.56 -10.18
C LYS A 66 -1.99 7.97 -8.84
N VAL A 67 -1.13 8.49 -7.99
CA VAL A 67 -1.50 9.12 -6.70
C VAL A 67 -2.55 10.20 -6.96
N LYS A 68 -3.67 10.13 -6.24
CA LYS A 68 -4.76 11.11 -6.33
C LYS A 68 -4.39 12.37 -5.55
N ARG A 69 -4.77 13.53 -6.11
CA ARG A 69 -4.57 14.85 -5.49
C ARG A 69 -3.14 15.11 -5.01
N ALA A 70 -2.17 14.53 -5.70
CA ALA A 70 -0.77 14.73 -5.37
C ALA A 70 -0.39 16.22 -5.41
N ALA A 71 0.37 16.66 -4.41
CA ALA A 71 0.97 17.99 -4.45
C ALA A 71 2.10 18.04 -5.49
N PRO A 72 2.46 19.24 -6.01
CA PRO A 72 3.56 19.38 -6.97
C PRO A 72 4.85 18.68 -6.50
N GLY A 73 5.41 17.85 -7.37
CA GLY A 73 6.60 17.02 -7.09
C GLY A 73 6.34 15.76 -6.26
N GLY A 74 5.08 15.46 -5.95
CA GLY A 74 4.65 14.22 -5.32
C GLY A 74 3.86 13.29 -6.25
N GLU A 75 3.71 13.69 -7.52
CA GLU A 75 3.01 12.90 -8.54
C GLU A 75 3.78 11.63 -8.86
N GLY A 76 3.09 10.57 -9.24
CA GLY A 76 3.70 9.31 -9.64
C GLY A 76 2.75 8.14 -9.61
N LEU A 77 3.29 6.96 -9.88
CA LEU A 77 2.55 5.70 -9.87
C LEU A 77 2.22 5.28 -8.43
N VAL A 78 1.10 4.56 -8.30
CA VAL A 78 0.70 3.91 -7.04
C VAL A 78 1.60 2.71 -6.77
N LEU A 79 1.98 2.51 -5.51
CA LEU A 79 2.79 1.41 -5.01
C LEU A 79 2.05 0.06 -5.19
N ASP A 80 2.78 -1.01 -5.51
CA ASP A 80 2.30 -2.38 -5.34
C ASP A 80 2.30 -2.76 -3.86
N HIS A 81 1.15 -2.65 -3.21
CA HIS A 81 0.98 -2.99 -1.79
C HIS A 81 1.03 -4.49 -1.51
N PHE A 82 1.01 -5.33 -2.55
CA PHE A 82 1.17 -6.78 -2.38
C PHE A 82 2.63 -7.23 -2.46
N ASP A 83 3.57 -6.31 -2.77
CA ASP A 83 5.01 -6.60 -2.87
C ASP A 83 5.80 -5.96 -1.71
N MET A 84 6.24 -6.78 -0.77
CA MET A 84 7.05 -6.33 0.37
C MET A 84 8.34 -5.60 -0.06
N LYS A 85 8.96 -6.00 -1.19
CA LYS A 85 10.18 -5.36 -1.69
C LYS A 85 9.90 -3.96 -2.21
N ALA A 86 8.73 -3.79 -2.85
CA ALA A 86 8.28 -2.47 -3.30
C ALA A 86 8.07 -1.53 -2.10
N PHE A 87 7.38 -2.00 -1.05
CA PHE A 87 7.22 -1.23 0.19
C PHE A 87 8.55 -0.91 0.87
N ALA A 88 9.44 -1.89 1.03
CA ALA A 88 10.75 -1.68 1.65
C ALA A 88 11.59 -0.64 0.90
N LYS A 89 11.59 -0.67 -0.44
CA LYS A 89 12.27 0.33 -1.25
C LYS A 89 11.63 1.72 -1.10
N TYR A 90 10.30 1.79 -1.07
CA TYR A 90 9.57 3.04 -0.91
C TYR A 90 9.83 3.69 0.45
N SER A 91 9.69 2.93 1.54
CA SER A 91 9.86 3.41 2.90
C SER A 91 11.28 3.94 3.18
N ASN A 92 12.30 3.37 2.52
CA ASN A 92 13.68 3.82 2.65
C ASN A 92 13.90 5.29 2.24
N ASN A 93 13.06 5.85 1.37
CA ASN A 93 13.15 7.28 0.99
C ASN A 93 12.86 8.21 2.19
N PHE A 94 12.15 7.74 3.19
CA PHE A 94 11.75 8.53 4.36
C PHE A 94 12.72 8.40 5.54
N VAL A 95 13.55 7.37 5.56
CA VAL A 95 14.47 7.11 6.67
C VAL A 95 15.36 8.31 7.02
N PRO A 96 16.00 9.02 6.05
CA PRO A 96 16.83 10.18 6.38
C PRO A 96 16.07 11.34 7.01
N LEU A 97 14.80 11.53 6.64
CA LEU A 97 13.92 12.54 7.21
C LEU A 97 13.49 12.16 8.61
N LEU A 98 12.98 10.94 8.80
CA LEU A 98 12.41 10.45 10.04
C LEU A 98 13.48 10.31 11.15
N LYS A 99 14.72 9.93 10.80
CA LYS A 99 15.84 9.94 11.75
C LYS A 99 16.15 11.30 12.35
N LYS A 100 15.77 12.39 11.66
CA LYS A 100 15.94 13.77 12.13
C LYS A 100 14.68 14.33 12.77
N ALA A 101 13.53 13.71 12.52
CA ALA A 101 12.25 14.13 13.07
C ALA A 101 12.08 13.54 14.48
N HIS A 102 11.69 14.41 15.41
CA HIS A 102 11.41 14.05 16.80
C HIS A 102 10.08 14.67 17.21
N SER A 103 9.72 14.53 18.48
CA SER A 103 8.54 15.23 19.03
C SER A 103 8.48 16.68 18.53
N PRO A 104 7.32 17.13 18.00
CA PRO A 104 5.99 16.57 18.18
C PRO A 104 5.48 15.64 17.04
N LEU A 105 6.35 15.13 16.14
CA LEU A 105 5.93 14.08 15.22
C LEU A 105 5.53 12.84 16.04
N ARG A 106 4.29 12.44 15.93
CA ARG A 106 3.66 11.39 16.74
C ARG A 106 3.46 10.11 15.95
N ALA A 107 2.80 10.21 14.82
CA ALA A 107 2.42 9.06 14.00
C ALA A 107 2.79 9.24 12.53
N ILE A 108 3.02 8.10 11.87
CA ILE A 108 3.13 8.01 10.42
C ILE A 108 1.83 7.41 9.90
N TYR A 109 1.20 8.11 8.98
CA TYR A 109 -0.13 7.83 8.48
C TYR A 109 -0.10 7.24 7.06
N ASN A 110 -0.79 6.13 6.89
CA ASN A 110 -1.20 5.58 5.62
C ASN A 110 -2.67 5.89 5.38
N ASP A 111 -2.95 6.68 4.35
CA ASP A 111 -4.28 7.06 3.89
C ASP A 111 -4.99 5.89 3.18
N SER A 112 -6.18 6.10 2.66
CA SER A 112 -7.03 5.10 1.98
C SER A 112 -6.27 4.22 0.99
N TYR A 113 -6.58 2.93 1.02
CA TYR A 113 -6.08 1.96 0.06
C TYR A 113 -6.92 1.99 -1.23
N GLU A 114 -6.99 2.99 -1.96
CA GLU A 114 -7.81 3.05 -3.17
C GLU A 114 -7.02 2.69 -4.45
N ALA A 115 -6.20 1.64 -4.39
CA ALA A 115 -5.45 1.11 -5.54
C ALA A 115 -6.35 0.26 -6.44
N TYR A 116 -7.30 0.92 -7.11
CA TYR A 116 -8.31 0.25 -7.91
C TYR A 116 -7.73 -0.57 -9.05
N GLY A 117 -8.28 -1.78 -9.23
CA GLY A 117 -7.83 -2.72 -10.24
C GLY A 117 -6.51 -3.41 -9.93
N SER A 118 -5.89 -3.14 -8.79
CA SER A 118 -4.71 -3.88 -8.34
C SER A 118 -5.15 -5.26 -7.86
N ASN A 119 -4.95 -6.28 -8.71
CA ASN A 119 -5.40 -7.65 -8.48
C ASN A 119 -4.31 -8.69 -8.79
N TYR A 120 -3.08 -8.24 -8.99
CA TYR A 120 -1.93 -9.08 -9.30
C TYR A 120 -0.65 -8.53 -8.68
N THR A 121 0.20 -9.44 -8.29
CA THR A 121 1.62 -9.17 -7.94
C THR A 121 2.47 -10.35 -8.39
N PRO A 122 3.78 -10.20 -8.64
CA PRO A 122 4.64 -11.30 -9.10
C PRO A 122 4.66 -12.54 -8.18
N ASP A 123 4.47 -12.36 -6.86
CA ASP A 123 4.41 -13.49 -5.90
C ASP A 123 3.02 -14.16 -5.80
N LEU A 124 2.02 -13.73 -6.58
CA LEU A 124 0.66 -14.31 -6.50
C LEU A 124 0.66 -15.84 -6.65
N PHE A 125 1.22 -16.37 -7.72
CA PHE A 125 1.17 -17.82 -7.98
C PHE A 125 1.97 -18.63 -6.96
N PRO A 126 3.22 -18.28 -6.62
CA PRO A 126 3.94 -18.94 -5.54
C PRO A 126 3.22 -18.84 -4.19
N ALA A 127 2.67 -17.70 -3.81
CA ALA A 127 1.93 -17.54 -2.57
C ALA A 127 0.65 -18.37 -2.54
N PHE A 128 -0.10 -18.36 -3.63
CA PHE A 128 -1.30 -19.18 -3.77
C PHE A 128 -1.00 -20.68 -3.59
N GLN A 129 0.04 -21.18 -4.27
CA GLN A 129 0.48 -22.58 -4.14
C GLN A 129 0.85 -22.92 -2.70
N ARG A 130 1.58 -22.04 -2.01
CA ARG A 130 1.96 -22.24 -0.61
C ARG A 130 0.77 -22.29 0.35
N LEU A 131 -0.23 -21.46 0.10
CA LEU A 131 -1.37 -21.29 1.00
C LEU A 131 -2.48 -22.33 0.78
N ASN A 132 -2.68 -22.74 -0.48
CA ASN A 132 -3.83 -23.55 -0.86
C ASN A 132 -3.46 -24.97 -1.34
N GLY A 133 -2.17 -25.26 -1.60
CA GLY A 133 -1.68 -26.58 -1.95
C GLY A 133 -1.82 -26.97 -3.41
N TYR A 134 -2.37 -26.08 -4.28
CA TYR A 134 -2.52 -26.33 -5.70
C TYR A 134 -2.13 -25.11 -6.55
N ASP A 135 -1.96 -25.31 -7.85
CA ASP A 135 -1.45 -24.29 -8.77
C ASP A 135 -2.60 -23.50 -9.44
N LEU A 136 -2.77 -22.24 -9.07
CA LEU A 136 -3.77 -21.34 -9.63
C LEU A 136 -3.67 -21.20 -11.15
N ARG A 137 -2.49 -21.40 -11.75
CA ARG A 137 -2.28 -21.29 -13.19
C ARG A 137 -3.07 -22.33 -13.98
N LYS A 138 -3.50 -23.42 -13.35
CA LYS A 138 -4.36 -24.44 -13.94
C LYS A 138 -5.83 -24.08 -13.93
N HIS A 139 -6.21 -22.98 -13.30
CA HIS A 139 -7.57 -22.52 -13.06
C HIS A 139 -7.77 -21.05 -13.50
N LEU A 140 -6.95 -20.57 -14.44
CA LEU A 140 -7.05 -19.18 -14.93
C LEU A 140 -8.36 -18.91 -15.66
N ASP A 141 -8.96 -19.93 -16.26
CA ASP A 141 -10.28 -19.87 -16.87
C ASP A 141 -11.35 -19.45 -15.85
N VAL A 142 -11.25 -19.92 -14.61
CA VAL A 142 -12.14 -19.50 -13.51
C VAL A 142 -11.99 -18.02 -13.25
N LEU A 143 -10.75 -17.50 -13.13
CA LEU A 143 -10.49 -16.08 -12.90
C LEU A 143 -10.95 -15.19 -14.07
N SER A 144 -11.20 -15.75 -15.25
CA SER A 144 -11.76 -14.99 -16.38
C SER A 144 -13.25 -14.72 -16.24
N LYS A 145 -13.95 -15.47 -15.39
CA LYS A 145 -15.38 -15.37 -15.17
C LYS A 145 -15.73 -14.22 -14.23
N LYS A 146 -16.94 -13.65 -14.41
CA LYS A 146 -17.47 -12.62 -13.50
C LYS A 146 -18.00 -13.19 -12.18
N LYS A 147 -18.39 -14.46 -12.18
CA LYS A 147 -18.92 -15.20 -11.03
C LYS A 147 -18.64 -16.69 -11.22
N ALA A 148 -18.56 -17.39 -10.11
CA ALA A 148 -18.49 -18.85 -10.10
C ALA A 148 -19.79 -19.48 -10.62
N GLU A 149 -19.65 -20.61 -11.28
CA GLU A 149 -20.76 -21.42 -11.83
C GLU A 149 -20.86 -22.78 -11.15
N SER A 150 -19.91 -23.11 -10.27
CA SER A 150 -19.88 -24.34 -9.47
C SER A 150 -19.29 -24.11 -8.10
N GLU A 151 -19.43 -25.06 -7.19
CA GLU A 151 -18.83 -25.02 -5.85
C GLU A 151 -17.30 -25.03 -5.92
N GLU A 152 -16.73 -25.81 -6.85
CA GLU A 152 -15.27 -25.82 -7.08
C GLU A 152 -14.76 -24.44 -7.50
N GLU A 153 -15.44 -23.75 -8.42
CA GLU A 153 -15.08 -22.40 -8.84
C GLU A 153 -15.23 -21.38 -7.70
N ASN A 154 -16.28 -21.51 -6.88
CA ASN A 154 -16.44 -20.70 -5.65
C ASN A 154 -15.24 -20.86 -4.73
N GLN A 155 -14.77 -22.09 -4.53
CA GLN A 155 -13.58 -22.36 -3.71
C GLN A 155 -12.33 -21.71 -4.30
N ILE A 156 -12.12 -21.77 -5.61
CA ILE A 156 -10.98 -21.14 -6.29
C ILE A 156 -11.01 -19.63 -6.12
N PHE A 157 -12.18 -18.98 -6.28
CA PHE A 157 -12.33 -17.54 -6.02
C PHE A 157 -12.04 -17.20 -4.56
N ALA A 158 -12.57 -17.97 -3.61
CA ALA A 158 -12.33 -17.76 -2.19
C ALA A 158 -10.85 -17.90 -1.84
N ASP A 159 -10.16 -18.89 -2.39
CA ASP A 159 -8.73 -19.13 -2.20
C ASP A 159 -7.87 -18.01 -2.80
N TYR A 160 -8.26 -17.50 -3.98
CA TYR A 160 -7.61 -16.34 -4.60
C TYR A 160 -7.76 -15.09 -3.72
N HIS A 161 -8.97 -14.76 -3.27
CA HIS A 161 -9.20 -13.59 -2.41
C HIS A 161 -8.51 -13.73 -1.05
N ARG A 162 -8.51 -14.92 -0.45
CA ARG A 162 -7.75 -15.21 0.77
C ARG A 162 -6.25 -15.02 0.56
N THR A 163 -5.73 -15.45 -0.58
CA THR A 163 -4.31 -15.27 -0.93
C THR A 163 -3.96 -13.78 -1.06
N MET A 164 -4.77 -13.00 -1.78
CA MET A 164 -4.57 -11.56 -1.90
C MET A 164 -4.67 -10.85 -0.54
N SER A 165 -5.63 -11.24 0.30
CA SER A 165 -5.76 -10.72 1.66
C SER A 165 -4.50 -11.00 2.50
N THR A 166 -4.00 -12.21 2.44
CA THR A 166 -2.77 -12.62 3.15
C THR A 166 -1.54 -11.84 2.63
N LEU A 167 -1.44 -11.65 1.32
CA LEU A 167 -0.35 -10.87 0.72
C LEU A 167 -0.40 -9.41 1.17
N LEU A 168 -1.56 -8.76 1.16
CA LEU A 168 -1.68 -7.37 1.61
C LEU A 168 -1.29 -7.23 3.08
N GLN A 169 -1.81 -8.12 3.94
CA GLN A 169 -1.50 -8.09 5.36
C GLN A 169 0.00 -8.32 5.62
N ARG A 170 0.59 -9.37 5.02
CA ARG A 170 1.97 -9.77 5.29
C ARG A 170 3.03 -8.93 4.60
N ASN A 171 2.71 -8.38 3.43
CA ASN A 171 3.68 -7.66 2.60
C ASN A 171 3.57 -6.14 2.73
N PHE A 172 2.46 -5.64 3.32
CA PHE A 172 2.27 -4.21 3.50
C PHE A 172 1.81 -3.83 4.91
N ALA A 173 0.64 -4.28 5.39
CA ALA A 173 0.06 -3.75 6.63
C ALA A 173 0.96 -4.01 7.86
N LEU A 174 1.37 -5.25 8.08
CA LEU A 174 2.30 -5.60 9.17
C LEU A 174 3.70 -4.99 8.97
N PRO A 175 4.33 -5.07 7.77
CA PRO A 175 5.60 -4.39 7.53
C PRO A 175 5.55 -2.87 7.71
N PHE A 176 4.46 -2.21 7.34
CA PHE A 176 4.26 -0.78 7.57
C PHE A 176 4.29 -0.46 9.07
N ASP A 177 3.47 -1.16 9.86
CA ASP A 177 3.43 -1.00 11.31
C ASP A 177 4.80 -1.23 11.94
N HIS A 178 5.43 -2.39 11.67
CA HIS A 178 6.74 -2.73 12.21
C HIS A 178 7.81 -1.70 11.83
N TRP A 179 7.81 -1.23 10.58
CA TRP A 179 8.76 -0.22 10.12
C TRP A 179 8.56 1.11 10.83
N VAL A 180 7.33 1.59 10.95
CA VAL A 180 6.99 2.83 11.65
C VAL A 180 7.42 2.76 13.12
N ASN A 181 7.08 1.66 13.81
CA ASN A 181 7.46 1.42 15.19
C ASN A 181 8.97 1.33 15.37
N SER A 182 9.70 0.71 14.43
CA SER A 182 11.17 0.66 14.45
C SER A 182 11.83 2.03 14.31
N MET A 183 11.13 3.00 13.73
CA MET A 183 11.57 4.39 13.62
C MET A 183 11.19 5.24 14.86
N GLY A 184 10.50 4.66 15.84
CA GLY A 184 10.08 5.32 17.08
C GLY A 184 8.78 6.11 16.99
N PHE A 185 7.95 5.83 15.99
CA PHE A 185 6.65 6.48 15.79
C PHE A 185 5.50 5.48 15.92
N THR A 186 4.28 5.99 16.09
CA THR A 186 3.04 5.21 16.10
C THR A 186 2.53 5.05 14.67
N SER A 187 2.10 3.85 14.29
CA SER A 187 1.47 3.61 13.00
C SER A 187 0.01 4.04 13.04
N ARG A 188 -0.45 4.73 11.98
CA ARG A 188 -1.85 5.10 11.77
C ARG A 188 -2.25 4.68 10.37
N ASN A 189 -3.30 3.87 10.24
CA ASN A 189 -3.66 3.26 8.98
C ASN A 189 -5.16 3.31 8.71
N GLN A 190 -5.51 3.83 7.52
CA GLN A 190 -6.86 3.79 6.97
C GLN A 190 -6.94 2.65 5.95
N ALA A 191 -7.71 1.61 6.24
CA ALA A 191 -7.84 0.45 5.36
C ALA A 191 -8.95 0.61 4.30
N HIS A 192 -9.62 1.76 4.25
CA HIS A 192 -10.72 2.03 3.32
C HIS A 192 -10.32 1.76 1.87
N GLY A 193 -11.21 1.13 1.11
CA GLY A 193 -10.99 0.78 -0.29
C GLY A 193 -10.08 -0.43 -0.52
N SER A 194 -9.57 -1.09 0.52
CA SER A 194 -8.78 -2.30 0.32
C SER A 194 -9.66 -3.49 -0.13
N PRO A 195 -9.17 -4.35 -1.04
CA PRO A 195 -9.96 -5.44 -1.61
C PRO A 195 -9.94 -6.71 -0.74
N VAL A 196 -9.72 -6.57 0.57
CA VAL A 196 -9.46 -7.68 1.50
C VAL A 196 -10.28 -7.51 2.78
N ASN A 197 -10.10 -8.41 3.75
CA ASN A 197 -10.72 -8.26 5.06
C ASN A 197 -10.18 -7.01 5.78
N LEU A 198 -11.03 -6.00 5.91
CA LEU A 198 -10.68 -4.72 6.52
C LEU A 198 -10.26 -4.87 7.99
N LEU A 199 -10.89 -5.77 8.74
CA LEU A 199 -10.58 -5.97 10.16
C LEU A 199 -9.15 -6.44 10.37
N ASP A 200 -8.64 -7.31 9.49
CA ASP A 200 -7.26 -7.80 9.57
C ASP A 200 -6.25 -6.66 9.29
N ILE A 201 -6.60 -5.74 8.40
CA ILE A 201 -5.75 -4.59 8.08
C ILE A 201 -5.79 -3.55 9.19
N TYR A 202 -6.97 -3.28 9.78
CA TYR A 202 -7.07 -2.39 10.94
C TYR A 202 -6.37 -2.93 12.17
N ALA A 203 -6.44 -4.25 12.41
CA ALA A 203 -5.76 -4.92 13.53
C ALA A 203 -4.22 -4.86 13.43
N ALA A 204 -3.68 -4.57 12.25
CA ALA A 204 -2.23 -4.46 12.04
C ALA A 204 -1.66 -3.07 12.36
N ALA A 205 -2.46 -2.11 12.81
CA ALA A 205 -2.01 -0.75 13.09
C ALA A 205 -2.23 -0.36 14.55
N ASP A 206 -1.36 0.48 15.10
CA ASP A 206 -1.52 1.04 16.44
C ASP A 206 -2.77 1.93 16.52
N ILE A 207 -3.04 2.72 15.47
CA ILE A 207 -4.20 3.59 15.36
C ILE A 207 -4.97 3.21 14.09
N PRO A 208 -6.00 2.34 14.20
CA PRO A 208 -6.92 2.10 13.08
C PRO A 208 -7.79 3.34 12.85
N GLU A 209 -8.00 3.69 11.58
CA GLU A 209 -8.85 4.80 11.19
C GLU A 209 -9.91 4.36 10.19
N ALA A 210 -11.15 4.71 10.42
CA ALA A 210 -12.28 4.47 9.53
C ALA A 210 -12.81 5.79 8.97
N GLU A 211 -13.37 5.72 7.76
CA GLU A 211 -14.11 6.79 7.11
C GLU A 211 -15.61 6.46 7.18
N PHE A 212 -16.44 7.47 7.49
CA PHE A 212 -17.90 7.35 7.62
C PHE A 212 -18.61 8.20 6.56
#